data_d489713646578a3a2fc5efae5c5b776e
#
_entry.id   d489713646578a3a2fc5efae5c5b776e
#
_cell.length_a   1.000
_cell.length_b   1.000
_cell.length_c   1.000
_cell.angle_alpha   90.00
_cell.angle_beta   90.00
_cell.angle_gamma   90.00
#
_symmetry.space_group_name_H-M   'P 1'
#
loop_
_entity.id
_entity.type
_entity.pdbx_description
1 polymer ?
#
loop_
_entity_poly.entity_id
_entity_poly.type
_entity_poly.pdbx_seq_one_letter_code
_entity_poly.pdbx_strand_id
1 'polypeptide(L)'
;VREVLTDFKNVIFYGFRDRNDYVIKNINYENGKAGFMVNGKEIFLKVAGNHNILNSVAAFLAAKQLKISSDNFNSSMNDFHGVKRRLELKFENGIVIYDDYAHHPTEVIASLEAIRKMHSGKIITI
;
A
#
# COMPACT_ATOMS: atom_id res chain seq x y z
N VAL A 1 -12.13 -12.74 11.26
CA VAL A 1 -11.15 -13.46 10.40
C VAL A 1 -10.34 -14.45 11.24
N ARG A 2 -9.72 -14.05 12.39
CA ARG A 2 -8.96 -15.02 13.24
C ARG A 2 -9.81 -16.20 13.70
N GLU A 3 -11.05 -15.97 14.09
CA GLU A 3 -12.00 -17.00 14.54
C GLU A 3 -12.34 -18.03 13.45
N VAL A 4 -12.31 -17.62 12.18
CA VAL A 4 -12.60 -18.49 11.03
C VAL A 4 -11.37 -19.32 10.60
N LEU A 5 -10.16 -18.89 11.00
CA LEU A 5 -8.90 -19.48 10.56
C LEU A 5 -8.21 -20.33 11.65
N THR A 6 -8.93 -20.72 12.72
CA THR A 6 -8.39 -21.52 13.82
C THR A 6 -7.87 -22.90 13.37
N ASP A 7 -8.46 -23.46 12.32
CA ASP A 7 -8.12 -24.79 11.81
C ASP A 7 -6.92 -24.78 10.84
N PHE A 8 -6.43 -23.59 10.47
CA PHE A 8 -5.29 -23.45 9.57
C PHE A 8 -3.99 -23.31 10.35
N LYS A 9 -3.01 -24.15 10.05
CA LYS A 9 -1.64 -24.04 10.55
C LYS A 9 -0.86 -23.03 9.70
N ASN A 10 0.06 -22.29 10.33
CA ASN A 10 0.95 -21.32 9.65
C ASN A 10 0.25 -20.12 9.02
N VAL A 11 -0.77 -19.59 9.68
CA VAL A 11 -1.42 -18.33 9.28
C VAL A 11 -0.64 -17.16 9.84
N ILE A 12 -0.34 -16.18 9.00
CA ILE A 12 0.31 -14.92 9.36
C ILE A 12 -0.71 -13.78 9.25
N PHE A 13 -0.95 -13.07 10.34
CA PHE A 13 -1.80 -11.88 10.36
C PHE A 13 -0.94 -10.62 10.26
N TYR A 14 -1.30 -9.71 9.37
CA TYR A 14 -0.62 -8.43 9.22
C TYR A 14 -1.62 -7.27 9.10
N GLY A 15 -1.18 -6.06 9.37
CA GLY A 15 -1.99 -4.86 9.26
C GLY A 15 -1.65 -3.81 10.31
N PHE A 16 -2.54 -2.82 10.47
CA PHE A 16 -2.32 -1.66 11.32
C PHE A 16 -2.61 -1.88 12.81
N ARG A 17 -3.24 -3.00 13.18
CA ARG A 17 -3.64 -3.27 14.57
C ARG A 17 -2.55 -4.03 15.31
N ASP A 18 -2.27 -3.63 16.56
CA ASP A 18 -1.21 -4.23 17.39
C ASP A 18 -1.35 -5.75 17.65
N ARG A 19 -2.56 -6.31 17.48
CA ARG A 19 -2.82 -7.74 17.60
C ARG A 19 -2.35 -8.59 16.42
N ASN A 20 -1.79 -7.98 15.39
CA ASN A 20 -1.26 -8.71 14.23
C ASN A 20 0.16 -9.23 14.51
N ASP A 21 0.56 -10.28 13.82
CA ASP A 21 1.91 -10.84 13.89
C ASP A 21 2.92 -9.89 13.23
N TYR A 22 2.47 -9.17 12.19
CA TYR A 22 3.20 -8.09 11.54
C TYR A 22 2.40 -6.79 11.60
N VAL A 23 2.90 -5.86 12.40
CA VAL A 23 2.25 -4.59 12.64
C VAL A 23 2.88 -3.49 11.78
N ILE A 24 2.02 -2.76 11.06
CA ILE A 24 2.40 -1.61 10.24
C ILE A 24 2.32 -0.36 11.10
N LYS A 25 3.44 0.37 11.21
CA LYS A 25 3.56 1.60 12.03
C LYS A 25 4.32 2.69 11.28
N ASN A 26 4.34 3.89 11.83
CA ASN A 26 5.13 5.03 11.37
C ASN A 26 4.94 5.33 9.88
N ILE A 27 3.68 5.38 9.45
CA ILE A 27 3.37 5.68 8.06
C ILE A 27 3.63 7.17 7.80
N ASN A 28 4.46 7.44 6.82
CA ASN A 28 4.73 8.78 6.30
C ASN A 28 4.40 8.83 4.80
N TYR A 29 3.75 9.92 4.38
CA TYR A 29 3.45 10.19 2.97
C TYR A 29 4.19 11.45 2.55
N GLU A 30 5.03 11.34 1.55
CA GLU A 30 5.77 12.46 0.99
C GLU A 30 5.86 12.34 -0.53
N ASN A 31 5.46 13.41 -1.24
CA ASN A 31 5.54 13.49 -2.70
C ASN A 31 4.95 12.25 -3.43
N GLY A 32 3.76 11.80 -3.00
CA GLY A 32 3.09 10.64 -3.61
C GLY A 32 3.69 9.28 -3.24
N LYS A 33 4.72 9.25 -2.39
CA LYS A 33 5.37 8.04 -1.89
C LYS A 33 4.89 7.72 -0.48
N ALA A 34 5.03 6.47 -0.08
CA ALA A 34 4.77 6.03 1.28
C ALA A 34 6.00 5.36 1.87
N GLY A 35 6.41 5.80 3.07
CA GLY A 35 7.37 5.10 3.91
C GLY A 35 6.66 4.53 5.14
N PHE A 36 7.00 3.35 5.59
CA PHE A 36 6.41 2.75 6.80
C PHE A 36 7.28 1.65 7.39
N MET A 37 7.00 1.31 8.64
CA MET A 37 7.71 0.26 9.36
C MET A 37 6.86 -1.00 9.48
N VAL A 38 7.48 -2.18 9.30
CA VAL A 38 6.87 -3.49 9.58
C VAL A 38 7.82 -4.28 10.46
N ASN A 39 7.47 -4.49 11.72
CA ASN A 39 8.28 -5.22 12.70
C ASN A 39 9.77 -4.79 12.67
N GLY A 40 10.02 -3.48 12.71
CA GLY A 40 11.37 -2.89 12.72
C GLY A 40 12.09 -2.86 11.38
N LYS A 41 11.45 -3.27 10.28
CA LYS A 41 11.96 -3.12 8.92
C LYS A 41 11.25 -1.96 8.23
N GLU A 42 12.01 -1.08 7.63
CA GLU A 42 11.50 0.04 6.85
C GLU A 42 11.23 -0.40 5.41
N ILE A 43 10.08 0.00 4.87
CA ILE A 43 9.65 -0.28 3.50
C ILE A 43 9.24 1.03 2.85
N PHE A 44 9.65 1.23 1.60
CA PHE A 44 9.32 2.38 0.78
C PHE A 44 8.51 1.98 -0.44
N LEU A 45 7.48 2.79 -0.76
CA LEU A 45 6.65 2.64 -1.94
C LEU A 45 6.62 3.93 -2.74
N LYS A 46 6.68 3.83 -4.06
CA LYS A 46 6.45 4.97 -4.97
C LYS A 46 4.95 5.23 -5.22
N VAL A 47 4.08 4.50 -4.57
CA VAL A 47 2.62 4.64 -4.68
C VAL A 47 2.02 4.85 -3.30
N ALA A 48 1.09 5.80 -3.18
CA ALA A 48 0.41 6.09 -1.93
C ALA A 48 -0.81 5.19 -1.72
N GLY A 49 -1.36 5.25 -0.51
CA GLY A 49 -2.61 4.61 -0.12
C GLY A 49 -2.44 3.39 0.79
N ASN A 50 -3.31 3.30 1.80
CA ASN A 50 -3.27 2.23 2.79
C ASN A 50 -3.40 0.83 2.16
N HIS A 51 -4.18 0.71 1.08
CA HIS A 51 -4.33 -0.56 0.35
C HIS A 51 -3.01 -0.99 -0.32
N ASN A 52 -2.23 -0.05 -0.87
CA ASN A 52 -0.91 -0.34 -1.44
C ASN A 52 0.09 -0.74 -0.36
N ILE A 53 0.03 -0.11 0.82
CA ILE A 53 0.82 -0.53 2.00
C ILE A 53 0.48 -1.98 2.38
N LEU A 54 -0.80 -2.32 2.52
CA LEU A 54 -1.23 -3.69 2.84
C LEU A 54 -0.77 -4.70 1.78
N ASN A 55 -0.92 -4.38 0.50
CA ASN A 55 -0.49 -5.23 -0.60
C ASN A 55 1.03 -5.46 -0.59
N SER A 56 1.81 -4.40 -0.33
CA SER A 56 3.26 -4.52 -0.25
C SER A 56 3.73 -5.34 0.95
N VAL A 57 3.03 -5.26 2.09
CA VAL A 57 3.32 -6.12 3.23
C VAL A 57 3.02 -7.59 2.91
N ALA A 58 1.92 -7.88 2.21
CA ALA A 58 1.64 -9.24 1.74
C ALA A 58 2.77 -9.76 0.84
N ALA A 59 3.22 -8.94 -0.13
CA ALA A 59 4.34 -9.27 -1.00
C ALA A 59 5.66 -9.44 -0.22
N PHE A 60 5.94 -8.57 0.75
CA PHE A 60 7.11 -8.67 1.63
C PHE A 60 7.12 -9.98 2.43
N LEU A 61 5.97 -10.36 2.99
CA LEU A 61 5.85 -11.60 3.75
C LEU A 61 6.04 -12.83 2.86
N ALA A 62 5.50 -12.81 1.63
CA ALA A 62 5.74 -13.87 0.65
C ALA A 62 7.24 -13.94 0.25
N ALA A 63 7.87 -12.80 -0.04
CA ALA A 63 9.30 -12.73 -0.35
C ALA A 63 10.16 -13.28 0.80
N LYS A 64 9.79 -12.97 2.05
CA LYS A 64 10.46 -13.49 3.25
C LYS A 64 10.38 -15.03 3.34
N GLN A 65 9.24 -15.64 2.98
CA GLN A 65 9.12 -17.11 2.92
C GLN A 65 10.06 -17.71 1.88
N LEU A 66 10.32 -16.97 0.79
CA LEU A 66 11.29 -17.33 -0.25
C LEU A 66 12.74 -16.97 0.11
N LYS A 67 13.01 -16.52 1.36
CA LYS A 67 14.32 -16.11 1.86
C LYS A 67 14.93 -14.91 1.11
N ILE A 68 14.11 -14.08 0.48
CA ILE A 68 14.53 -12.82 -0.13
C ILE A 68 14.82 -11.82 1.00
N SER A 69 15.96 -11.15 0.95
CA SER A 69 16.34 -10.15 1.95
C SER A 69 15.44 -8.90 1.88
N SER A 70 15.30 -8.19 3.00
CA SER A 70 14.56 -6.92 3.04
C SER A 70 15.15 -5.87 2.09
N ASP A 71 16.47 -5.86 1.93
CA ASP A 71 17.16 -4.89 1.05
C ASP A 71 16.86 -5.18 -0.43
N ASN A 72 16.88 -6.44 -0.85
CA ASN A 72 16.50 -6.85 -2.20
C ASN A 72 15.01 -6.56 -2.47
N PHE A 73 14.15 -6.79 -1.48
CA PHE A 73 12.73 -6.44 -1.59
C PHE A 73 12.55 -4.93 -1.77
N ASN A 74 13.19 -4.10 -0.93
CA ASN A 74 13.12 -2.65 -1.03
C ASN A 74 13.69 -2.14 -2.36
N SER A 75 14.78 -2.70 -2.85
CA SER A 75 15.32 -2.36 -4.17
C SER A 75 14.29 -2.60 -5.27
N SER A 76 13.63 -3.76 -5.26
CA SER A 76 12.57 -4.08 -6.23
C SER A 76 11.35 -3.15 -6.10
N MET A 77 10.98 -2.78 -4.87
CA MET A 77 9.88 -1.84 -4.64
C MET A 77 10.19 -0.42 -5.11
N ASN A 78 11.46 -0.02 -5.16
CA ASN A 78 11.87 1.25 -5.76
C ASN A 78 11.61 1.33 -7.28
N ASP A 79 11.49 0.21 -7.96
CA ASP A 79 11.16 0.14 -9.39
C ASP A 79 9.66 -0.11 -9.63
N PHE A 80 8.89 -0.32 -8.58
CA PHE A 80 7.46 -0.52 -8.68
C PHE A 80 6.70 0.81 -8.75
N HIS A 81 6.08 1.10 -9.87
CA HIS A 81 5.31 2.32 -10.13
C HIS A 81 3.78 2.14 -10.01
N GLY A 82 3.35 1.04 -9.42
CA GLY A 82 1.92 0.70 -9.30
C GLY A 82 1.43 -0.22 -10.39
N VAL A 83 0.14 -0.48 -10.36
CA VAL A 83 -0.56 -1.32 -11.35
C VAL A 83 -1.40 -0.40 -12.25
N LYS A 84 -1.46 -0.71 -13.54
CA LYS A 84 -2.32 0.02 -14.48
C LYS A 84 -3.75 0.11 -13.95
N ARG A 85 -4.36 1.28 -14.07
CA ARG A 85 -5.72 1.55 -13.62
C ARG A 85 -5.93 1.31 -12.09
N ARG A 86 -4.88 1.55 -11.28
CA ARG A 86 -4.93 1.56 -9.81
C ARG A 86 -4.21 2.79 -9.31
N LEU A 87 -4.91 3.93 -9.22
CA LEU A 87 -4.34 5.27 -9.01
C LEU A 87 -3.16 5.54 -9.95
N GLU A 88 -3.30 5.12 -11.20
CA GLU A 88 -2.26 5.29 -12.21
C GLU A 88 -2.16 6.75 -12.61
N LEU A 89 -1.02 7.38 -12.37
CA LEU A 89 -0.75 8.75 -12.80
C LEU A 89 -0.69 8.80 -14.33
N LYS A 90 -1.60 9.55 -14.95
CA LYS A 90 -1.68 9.73 -16.41
C LYS A 90 -1.11 11.06 -16.87
N PHE A 91 -1.23 12.09 -16.04
CA PHE A 91 -0.79 13.44 -16.42
C PHE A 91 -0.49 14.26 -15.17
N GLU A 92 0.56 15.10 -15.25
CA GLU A 92 0.95 16.03 -14.22
C GLU A 92 1.57 17.30 -14.85
N ASN A 93 0.75 18.35 -14.99
CA ASN A 93 1.20 19.68 -15.39
C ASN A 93 0.14 20.71 -14.98
N GLY A 94 0.26 21.25 -13.76
CA GLY A 94 -0.74 22.17 -13.18
C GLY A 94 -2.07 21.48 -12.80
N ILE A 95 -2.43 20.42 -13.50
CA ILE A 95 -3.52 19.48 -13.17
C ILE A 95 -2.92 18.10 -13.06
N VAL A 96 -3.38 17.30 -12.08
CA VAL A 96 -2.95 15.90 -11.91
C VAL A 96 -4.12 15.00 -12.27
N ILE A 97 -3.91 14.04 -13.16
CA ILE A 97 -4.93 13.08 -13.62
C ILE A 97 -4.52 11.68 -13.21
N TYR A 98 -5.38 11.01 -12.48
CA TYR A 98 -5.26 9.59 -12.14
C TYR A 98 -6.33 8.76 -12.83
N ASP A 99 -5.95 7.58 -13.33
CA ASP A 99 -6.87 6.54 -13.80
C ASP A 99 -6.99 5.45 -12.73
N ASP A 100 -8.23 5.16 -12.32
CA ASP A 100 -8.52 4.10 -11.34
C ASP A 100 -9.72 3.28 -11.79
N TYR A 101 -9.62 1.97 -11.66
CA TYR A 101 -10.71 1.04 -11.97
C TYR A 101 -11.67 0.84 -10.78
N ALA A 102 -11.56 1.63 -9.73
CA ALA A 102 -12.43 1.56 -8.57
C ALA A 102 -13.90 1.73 -9.00
N HIS A 103 -14.72 0.73 -8.77
CA HIS A 103 -16.15 0.70 -9.13
C HIS A 103 -17.04 0.27 -7.96
N HIS A 104 -16.47 -0.29 -6.90
CA HIS A 104 -17.17 -0.57 -5.66
C HIS A 104 -17.05 0.62 -4.70
N PRO A 105 -18.09 0.99 -3.92
CA PRO A 105 -18.04 2.16 -3.03
C PRO A 105 -16.81 2.18 -2.10
N THR A 106 -16.44 1.04 -1.53
CA THR A 106 -15.26 0.92 -0.67
C THR A 106 -13.96 1.24 -1.40
N GLU A 107 -13.83 0.83 -2.66
CA GLU A 107 -12.66 1.10 -3.50
C GLU A 107 -12.59 2.59 -3.86
N VAL A 108 -13.72 3.17 -4.27
CA VAL A 108 -13.81 4.60 -4.61
C VAL A 108 -13.43 5.47 -3.41
N ILE A 109 -13.94 5.15 -2.22
CA ILE A 109 -13.58 5.85 -0.97
C ILE A 109 -12.08 5.74 -0.72
N ALA A 110 -11.50 4.55 -0.81
CA ALA A 110 -10.08 4.32 -0.56
C ALA A 110 -9.19 5.09 -1.55
N SER A 111 -9.58 5.16 -2.82
CA SER A 111 -8.88 5.94 -3.85
C SER A 111 -8.96 7.45 -3.59
N LEU A 112 -10.14 7.96 -3.26
CA LEU A 112 -10.33 9.39 -2.93
C LEU A 112 -9.56 9.79 -1.67
N GLU A 113 -9.55 8.94 -0.63
CA GLU A 113 -8.75 9.17 0.57
C GLU A 113 -7.25 9.18 0.27
N ALA A 114 -6.78 8.29 -0.60
CA ALA A 114 -5.38 8.27 -1.03
C ALA A 114 -5.01 9.56 -1.78
N ILE A 115 -5.84 9.99 -2.75
CA ILE A 115 -5.63 11.25 -3.48
C ILE A 115 -5.66 12.45 -2.54
N ARG A 116 -6.59 12.47 -1.56
CA ARG A 116 -6.68 13.57 -0.59
C ARG A 116 -5.44 13.69 0.29
N LYS A 117 -4.78 12.59 0.61
CA LYS A 117 -3.51 12.59 1.36
C LYS A 117 -2.34 13.12 0.53
N MET A 118 -2.38 12.95 -0.79
CA MET A 118 -1.34 13.43 -1.71
C MET A 118 -1.55 14.89 -2.13
N HIS A 119 -2.80 15.35 -2.21
CA HIS A 119 -3.16 16.66 -2.78
C HIS A 119 -4.16 17.39 -1.89
N SER A 120 -3.87 18.67 -1.60
CA SER A 120 -4.76 19.57 -0.85
C SER A 120 -5.81 20.26 -1.74
N GLY A 121 -5.63 20.25 -3.06
CA GLY A 121 -6.46 20.95 -4.03
C GLY A 121 -7.86 20.35 -4.22
N LYS A 122 -8.62 20.91 -5.16
CA LYS A 122 -9.93 20.39 -5.57
C LYS A 122 -9.78 19.03 -6.24
N ILE A 123 -10.60 18.06 -5.84
CA ILE A 123 -10.71 16.75 -6.51
C ILE A 123 -11.99 16.76 -7.35
N ILE A 124 -11.88 16.32 -8.59
CA ILE A 124 -13.00 16.11 -9.51
C ILE A 124 -12.97 14.63 -9.92
N THR A 125 -14.09 13.95 -9.78
CA THR A 125 -14.27 12.55 -10.22
C THR A 125 -15.22 12.52 -11.40
N ILE A 126 -14.94 11.66 -12.37
CA ILE A 126 -15.73 11.47 -13.59
C ILE A 126 -16.12 10.01 -13.68
#